data_5f7dc2e9536893c8d5e7907e0e233c6a
#
_entry.id   5f7dc2e9536893c8d5e7907e0e233c6a
#
_cell.length_a   1.000
_cell.length_b   1.000
_cell.length_c   1.000
_cell.angle_alpha   90.00
_cell.angle_beta   90.00
_cell.angle_gamma   90.00
#
_symmetry.space_group_name_H-M   'P 1'
#
loop_
_entity.id
_entity.type
_entity.pdbx_description
1 polymer ?
#
loop_
_entity_poly.entity_id
_entity_poly.type
_entity_poly.pdbx_seq_one_letter_code
_entity_poly.pdbx_strand_id
1 'polypeptide(L)'
;MKKLVKLLALVPVLSMMVACSGNNNGNTASTDTTTSDKTMATETQTKQDFYNFKLTSLDGQEVDFSKYKGKKVLLVNTASECGYTPQYADLEQLHDTYGEKVVILGFPANNFGGQEPGSNEEIAAFCQKNYGVSFQMFEKISVKGEDQHPLYTWLSQNAPNQEEPNWNFCKYLVNEQGEVVAFFPSKVKPMSEEIVMAIQQ
;
A
#
# COMPACT_ATOMS: atom_id res chain seq x y z
N MET A 1 -25.82 -9.51 -46.59
CA MET A 1 -26.94 -8.68 -47.11
C MET A 1 -27.63 -8.00 -45.92
N LYS A 2 -27.95 -6.71 -46.07
CA LYS A 2 -28.65 -5.77 -45.19
C LYS A 2 -27.80 -5.25 -44.01
N LYS A 3 -27.14 -4.11 -44.06
CA LYS A 3 -27.48 -2.69 -44.25
C LYS A 3 -28.31 -2.12 -43.09
N LEU A 4 -27.67 -1.16 -42.39
CA LEU A 4 -28.10 0.22 -42.11
C LEU A 4 -29.03 0.35 -40.89
N VAL A 5 -28.82 1.31 -39.98
CA VAL A 5 -28.97 2.76 -40.12
C VAL A 5 -28.39 3.49 -38.91
N LYS A 6 -27.71 4.59 -39.17
CA LYS A 6 -27.36 5.71 -38.28
C LYS A 6 -28.57 6.35 -37.67
N LEU A 7 -28.46 6.86 -36.42
CA LEU A 7 -29.18 8.07 -36.05
C LEU A 7 -28.31 8.98 -35.16
N LEU A 8 -27.92 10.10 -35.74
CA LEU A 8 -27.45 11.32 -35.04
C LEU A 8 -28.65 12.02 -34.43
N ALA A 9 -28.53 12.47 -33.19
CA ALA A 9 -29.41 13.50 -32.64
C ALA A 9 -28.56 14.59 -31.98
N LEU A 10 -28.49 15.69 -32.68
CA LEU A 10 -27.96 16.99 -32.26
C LEU A 10 -29.14 17.80 -31.67
N VAL A 11 -29.02 18.39 -30.47
CA VAL A 11 -29.92 19.42 -29.97
C VAL A 11 -29.15 20.42 -29.08
N PRO A 12 -29.56 21.72 -29.02
CA PRO A 12 -28.61 22.83 -29.04
C PRO A 12 -28.44 23.55 -27.68
N VAL A 13 -27.44 24.40 -27.69
CA VAL A 13 -27.07 25.45 -26.74
C VAL A 13 -28.25 26.45 -26.54
N LEU A 14 -28.58 26.76 -25.29
CA LEU A 14 -29.33 27.99 -24.97
C LEU A 14 -28.59 28.77 -23.88
N SER A 15 -28.03 29.88 -24.35
CA SER A 15 -27.44 30.97 -23.59
C SER A 15 -28.53 31.79 -22.93
N MET A 16 -28.39 32.14 -21.65
CA MET A 16 -29.14 33.28 -21.07
C MET A 16 -28.24 34.09 -20.16
N MET A 17 -27.80 35.22 -20.69
CA MET A 17 -27.29 36.36 -19.93
C MET A 17 -28.46 37.10 -19.29
N VAL A 18 -28.36 37.47 -18.04
CA VAL A 18 -29.10 38.60 -17.46
C VAL A 18 -28.11 39.45 -16.67
N ALA A 19 -27.90 40.63 -17.20
CA ALA A 19 -27.28 41.75 -16.51
C ALA A 19 -28.40 42.59 -15.88
N CYS A 20 -28.25 43.09 -14.68
CA CYS A 20 -28.90 44.28 -14.19
C CYS A 20 -28.01 45.06 -13.23
N SER A 21 -27.86 46.30 -13.64
CA SER A 21 -27.14 47.44 -13.09
C SER A 21 -28.01 48.19 -12.06
N GLY A 22 -27.34 48.97 -11.20
CA GLY A 22 -27.94 50.08 -10.45
C GLY A 22 -27.45 50.13 -8.99
N ASN A 23 -26.79 50.97 -8.56
CA ASN A 23 -26.37 52.35 -8.50
C ASN A 23 -26.56 52.94 -7.09
N ASN A 24 -25.46 53.48 -6.57
CA ASN A 24 -25.24 54.66 -5.71
C ASN A 24 -25.76 54.75 -4.25
N ASN A 25 -24.90 55.02 -3.41
CA ASN A 25 -24.48 56.27 -2.71
C ASN A 25 -24.22 56.07 -1.21
N GLY A 26 -23.06 56.52 -0.77
CA GLY A 26 -22.97 57.54 0.26
C GLY A 26 -22.14 57.21 1.50
N ASN A 27 -20.88 57.61 1.45
CA ASN A 27 -20.19 58.46 2.42
C ASN A 27 -19.68 57.89 3.78
N THR A 28 -18.40 58.17 3.94
CA THR A 28 -17.56 58.61 5.06
C THR A 28 -16.90 57.58 6.00
N ALA A 29 -15.55 57.53 5.78
CA ALA A 29 -14.45 57.67 6.70
C ALA A 29 -14.41 56.88 8.03
N SER A 30 -13.46 56.01 8.16
CA SER A 30 -12.22 56.15 8.98
C SER A 30 -11.45 54.84 9.01
N THR A 31 -10.21 55.02 8.64
CA THR A 31 -8.98 54.31 9.06
C THR A 31 -9.16 53.25 10.11
N ASP A 32 -8.83 51.98 9.77
CA ASP A 32 -7.73 51.31 10.49
C ASP A 32 -7.17 50.16 9.65
N THR A 33 -5.89 50.30 9.39
CA THR A 33 -5.06 49.36 8.68
C THR A 33 -4.74 48.19 9.60
N THR A 34 -5.31 47.00 9.35
CA THR A 34 -4.73 45.78 9.86
C THR A 34 -4.62 44.81 8.69
N THR A 35 -3.45 44.86 8.09
CA THR A 35 -3.01 43.87 7.10
C THR A 35 -2.84 42.53 7.85
N SER A 36 -3.86 41.70 7.81
CA SER A 36 -3.70 40.29 8.13
C SER A 36 -3.03 39.60 6.95
N ASP A 37 -1.74 39.55 7.04
CA ASP A 37 -0.89 38.66 6.21
C ASP A 37 -1.28 37.21 6.52
N LYS A 38 -2.25 36.70 5.76
CA LYS A 38 -2.59 35.28 5.77
C LYS A 38 -1.52 34.55 4.97
N THR A 39 -0.40 34.30 5.62
CA THR A 39 0.60 33.34 5.14
C THR A 39 -0.10 32.01 4.92
N MET A 40 -0.46 31.74 3.67
CA MET A 40 -0.82 30.40 3.24
C MET A 40 0.43 29.55 3.42
N ALA A 41 0.52 28.88 4.57
CA ALA A 41 1.40 27.74 4.70
C ALA A 41 1.01 26.74 3.63
N THR A 42 1.77 26.68 2.56
CA THR A 42 1.73 25.57 1.62
C THR A 42 2.18 24.36 2.45
N GLU A 43 1.23 23.58 2.95
CA GLU A 43 1.51 22.23 3.43
C GLU A 43 2.14 21.49 2.25
N THR A 44 3.44 21.41 2.25
CA THR A 44 4.18 20.48 1.42
C THR A 44 3.73 19.11 1.91
N GLN A 45 2.77 18.48 1.24
CA GLN A 45 2.48 17.06 1.41
C GLN A 45 3.79 16.35 1.09
N THR A 46 4.53 16.00 2.14
CA THR A 46 5.68 15.12 1.99
C THR A 46 5.16 13.82 1.42
N LYS A 47 5.52 13.52 0.16
CA LYS A 47 5.18 12.26 -0.50
C LYS A 47 5.52 11.15 0.49
N GLN A 48 4.52 10.33 0.86
CA GLN A 48 4.72 9.20 1.75
C GLN A 48 5.85 8.33 1.18
N ASP A 49 6.90 8.13 1.96
CA ASP A 49 8.04 7.28 1.63
C ASP A 49 7.91 5.96 2.37
N PHE A 50 8.43 4.87 1.79
CA PHE A 50 8.49 3.55 2.42
C PHE A 50 9.10 3.59 3.83
N TYR A 51 10.13 4.39 4.01
CA TYR A 51 10.88 4.49 5.26
C TYR A 51 10.18 5.30 6.37
N ASN A 52 9.03 5.92 6.07
CA ASN A 52 8.25 6.68 7.04
C ASN A 52 7.19 5.83 7.76
N PHE A 53 7.04 4.56 7.39
CA PHE A 53 6.11 3.67 8.07
C PHE A 53 6.66 3.20 9.41
N LYS A 54 5.73 3.05 10.37
CA LYS A 54 5.95 2.44 11.67
C LYS A 54 4.80 1.48 11.92
N LEU A 55 5.10 0.26 12.27
CA LEU A 55 4.10 -0.78 12.54
C LEU A 55 4.52 -1.59 13.78
N THR A 56 3.52 -2.18 14.42
CA THR A 56 3.74 -3.06 15.56
C THR A 56 4.05 -4.48 15.05
N SER A 57 5.09 -5.08 15.58
CA SER A 57 5.44 -6.49 15.35
C SER A 57 4.53 -7.43 16.13
N LEU A 58 4.52 -8.73 15.79
CA LEU A 58 3.72 -9.74 16.51
C LEU A 58 4.08 -9.85 18.02
N ASP A 59 5.29 -9.48 18.40
CA ASP A 59 5.74 -9.43 19.81
C ASP A 59 5.48 -8.07 20.47
N GLY A 60 4.70 -7.18 19.83
CA GLY A 60 4.22 -5.90 20.39
C GLY A 60 5.25 -4.77 20.36
N GLN A 61 6.35 -4.89 19.61
CA GLN A 61 7.37 -3.84 19.50
C GLN A 61 7.09 -2.92 18.31
N GLU A 62 7.27 -1.61 18.47
CA GLU A 62 7.23 -0.68 17.34
C GLU A 62 8.45 -0.88 16.46
N VAL A 63 8.19 -1.09 15.17
CA VAL A 63 9.20 -1.25 14.12
C VAL A 63 9.16 -0.06 13.20
N ASP A 64 10.20 0.77 13.24
CA ASP A 64 10.40 1.89 12.32
C ASP A 64 11.09 1.40 11.04
N PHE A 65 10.44 1.63 9.88
CA PHE A 65 10.94 1.14 8.60
C PHE A 65 12.19 1.88 8.12
N SER A 66 12.56 2.99 8.75
CA SER A 66 13.83 3.67 8.48
C SER A 66 15.05 2.78 8.69
N LYS A 67 14.93 1.72 9.55
CA LYS A 67 15.98 0.72 9.77
C LYS A 67 16.29 -0.14 8.53
N TYR A 68 15.39 -0.14 7.54
CA TYR A 68 15.55 -0.90 6.29
C TYR A 68 16.18 -0.09 5.15
N LYS A 69 16.58 1.18 5.39
CA LYS A 69 17.26 2.00 4.39
C LYS A 69 18.49 1.29 3.83
N GLY A 70 18.60 1.29 2.48
CA GLY A 70 19.70 0.63 1.79
C GLY A 70 19.62 -0.89 1.73
N LYS A 71 18.45 -1.47 2.07
CA LYS A 71 18.18 -2.91 1.97
C LYS A 71 17.00 -3.18 1.05
N LYS A 72 17.07 -4.29 0.31
CA LYS A 72 15.88 -4.84 -0.35
C LYS A 72 14.93 -5.40 0.70
N VAL A 73 13.63 -5.23 0.48
CA VAL A 73 12.59 -5.71 1.40
C VAL A 73 11.52 -6.47 0.61
N LEU A 74 11.25 -7.71 1.00
CA LEU A 74 10.16 -8.52 0.48
C LEU A 74 9.00 -8.52 1.49
N LEU A 75 7.91 -7.86 1.15
CA LEU A 75 6.70 -7.81 1.97
C LEU A 75 5.70 -8.86 1.49
N VAL A 76 5.15 -9.65 2.40
CA VAL A 76 4.25 -10.77 2.09
C VAL A 76 3.01 -10.71 2.98
N ASN A 77 1.81 -10.73 2.39
CA ASN A 77 0.60 -10.93 3.17
C ASN A 77 0.35 -12.43 3.41
N THR A 78 0.18 -12.83 4.66
CA THR A 78 0.19 -14.22 5.08
C THR A 78 -1.14 -14.66 5.70
N ALA A 79 -1.36 -15.99 5.78
CA ALA A 79 -2.49 -16.58 6.48
C ALA A 79 -2.16 -18.02 6.93
N SER A 80 -2.74 -18.43 8.09
CA SER A 80 -2.47 -19.73 8.71
C SER A 80 -3.31 -20.88 8.12
N GLU A 81 -4.46 -20.59 7.50
CA GLU A 81 -5.46 -21.59 7.03
C GLU A 81 -5.64 -21.55 5.50
N CYS A 82 -4.58 -21.28 4.75
CA CYS A 82 -4.57 -21.12 3.30
C CYS A 82 -3.87 -22.32 2.62
N GLY A 83 -4.31 -22.68 1.41
CA GLY A 83 -3.58 -23.65 0.58
C GLY A 83 -2.14 -23.24 0.27
N TYR A 84 -1.81 -21.95 0.38
CA TYR A 84 -0.44 -21.42 0.20
C TYR A 84 0.35 -21.31 1.51
N THR A 85 -0.22 -21.64 2.67
CA THR A 85 0.48 -21.60 3.97
C THR A 85 1.83 -22.35 3.99
N PRO A 86 2.01 -23.47 3.24
CA PRO A 86 3.33 -24.10 3.14
C PRO A 86 4.46 -23.20 2.60
N GLN A 87 4.13 -22.06 1.97
CA GLN A 87 5.15 -21.08 1.55
C GLN A 87 5.90 -20.43 2.73
N TYR A 88 5.43 -20.54 3.96
CA TYR A 88 6.22 -20.13 5.13
C TYR A 88 7.57 -20.85 5.20
N ALA A 89 7.62 -22.16 4.85
CA ALA A 89 8.87 -22.89 4.80
C ALA A 89 9.83 -22.34 3.71
N ASP A 90 9.28 -22.00 2.53
CA ASP A 90 10.09 -21.39 1.46
C ASP A 90 10.55 -19.96 1.83
N LEU A 91 9.72 -19.18 2.59
CA LEU A 91 10.10 -17.86 3.09
C LEU A 91 11.22 -17.94 4.12
N GLU A 92 11.14 -18.90 5.05
CA GLU A 92 12.20 -19.13 6.03
C GLU A 92 13.50 -19.57 5.33
N GLN A 93 13.41 -20.48 4.36
CA GLN A 93 14.58 -20.87 3.55
C GLN A 93 15.19 -19.69 2.80
N LEU A 94 14.34 -18.79 2.26
CA LEU A 94 14.78 -17.56 1.58
C LEU A 94 15.50 -16.63 2.58
N HIS A 95 14.95 -16.50 3.79
CA HIS A 95 15.53 -15.72 4.88
C HIS A 95 16.90 -16.25 5.26
N ASP A 96 17.03 -17.55 5.50
CA ASP A 96 18.28 -18.20 5.86
C ASP A 96 19.35 -18.08 4.76
N THR A 97 18.93 -18.19 3.49
CA THR A 97 19.86 -18.25 2.36
C THR A 97 20.27 -16.85 1.87
N TYR A 98 19.33 -15.89 1.89
CA TYR A 98 19.50 -14.58 1.29
C TYR A 98 19.28 -13.40 2.24
N GLY A 99 19.20 -13.63 3.57
CA GLY A 99 18.97 -12.59 4.58
C GLY A 99 19.98 -11.44 4.59
N GLU A 100 21.19 -11.67 4.08
CA GLU A 100 22.17 -10.61 3.85
C GLU A 100 21.79 -9.67 2.69
N LYS A 101 20.93 -10.12 1.76
CA LYS A 101 20.55 -9.39 0.56
C LYS A 101 19.12 -8.84 0.61
N VAL A 102 18.22 -9.51 1.32
CA VAL A 102 16.81 -9.15 1.41
C VAL A 102 16.26 -9.34 2.81
N VAL A 103 15.49 -8.38 3.28
CA VAL A 103 14.71 -8.50 4.53
C VAL A 103 13.33 -8.99 4.17
N ILE A 104 12.82 -10.00 4.88
CA ILE A 104 11.45 -10.50 4.71
C ILE A 104 10.57 -9.92 5.81
N LEU A 105 9.40 -9.38 5.42
CA LEU A 105 8.40 -8.82 6.32
C LEU A 105 7.06 -9.50 6.08
N GLY A 106 6.53 -10.21 7.08
CA GLY A 106 5.26 -10.92 7.01
C GLY A 106 4.13 -10.14 7.67
N PHE A 107 2.99 -10.05 6.99
CA PHE A 107 1.79 -9.34 7.43
C PHE A 107 0.59 -10.29 7.43
N PRO A 108 0.20 -10.85 8.57
CA PRO A 108 -1.02 -11.65 8.67
C PRO A 108 -2.24 -10.83 8.24
N ALA A 109 -3.14 -11.44 7.43
CA ALA A 109 -4.29 -10.73 6.89
C ALA A 109 -5.50 -11.66 6.74
N ASN A 110 -6.66 -11.23 7.24
CA ASN A 110 -7.89 -12.01 7.21
C ASN A 110 -8.82 -11.67 6.03
N ASN A 111 -8.34 -10.87 5.06
CA ASN A 111 -9.16 -10.35 3.95
C ASN A 111 -9.57 -11.43 2.94
N PHE A 112 -8.87 -12.56 2.87
CA PHE A 112 -9.09 -13.57 1.85
C PHE A 112 -9.67 -14.86 2.46
N GLY A 113 -10.99 -14.99 2.38
CA GLY A 113 -11.71 -16.16 2.82
C GLY A 113 -11.72 -16.40 4.33
N GLY A 114 -11.36 -15.40 5.14
CA GLY A 114 -11.29 -15.54 6.59
C GLY A 114 -10.21 -16.53 7.07
N GLN A 115 -9.13 -16.68 6.31
CA GLN A 115 -8.10 -17.70 6.52
C GLN A 115 -7.01 -17.30 7.53
N GLU A 116 -7.18 -16.18 8.24
CA GLU A 116 -6.32 -15.77 9.38
C GLU A 116 -7.19 -15.33 10.57
N PRO A 117 -8.00 -16.26 11.14
CA PRO A 117 -8.94 -15.90 12.20
C PRO A 117 -8.28 -15.66 13.56
N GLY A 118 -7.10 -16.24 13.79
CA GLY A 118 -6.39 -16.24 15.07
C GLY A 118 -6.03 -14.85 15.60
N SER A 119 -5.74 -14.75 16.90
CA SER A 119 -5.12 -13.57 17.52
C SER A 119 -3.65 -13.45 17.10
N ASN A 120 -3.02 -12.30 17.39
CA ASN A 120 -1.59 -12.11 17.11
C ASN A 120 -0.72 -13.16 17.83
N GLU A 121 -1.07 -13.53 19.06
CA GLU A 121 -0.36 -14.55 19.86
C GLU A 121 -0.52 -15.95 19.25
N GLU A 122 -1.73 -16.28 18.76
CA GLU A 122 -2.01 -17.57 18.11
C GLU A 122 -1.25 -17.67 16.78
N ILE A 123 -1.20 -16.58 16.00
CA ILE A 123 -0.43 -16.49 14.76
C ILE A 123 1.07 -16.65 15.03
N ALA A 124 1.61 -15.95 16.03
CA ALA A 124 3.01 -16.07 16.42
C ALA A 124 3.37 -17.51 16.80
N ALA A 125 2.54 -18.13 17.65
CA ALA A 125 2.73 -19.53 18.05
C ALA A 125 2.62 -20.50 16.87
N PHE A 126 1.67 -20.28 15.95
CA PHE A 126 1.51 -21.08 14.74
C PHE A 126 2.76 -21.01 13.83
N CYS A 127 3.22 -19.81 13.53
CA CYS A 127 4.39 -19.57 12.67
C CYS A 127 5.65 -20.22 13.25
N GLN A 128 5.91 -20.01 14.55
CA GLN A 128 7.08 -20.57 15.22
C GLN A 128 7.02 -22.10 15.30
N LYS A 129 5.87 -22.67 15.72
CA LYS A 129 5.73 -24.10 15.97
C LYS A 129 5.76 -24.93 14.69
N ASN A 130 5.11 -24.44 13.61
CA ASN A 130 4.90 -25.23 12.40
C ASN A 130 5.97 -24.98 11.34
N TYR A 131 6.60 -23.81 11.32
CA TYR A 131 7.52 -23.41 10.25
C TYR A 131 8.86 -22.84 10.77
N GLY A 132 9.01 -22.65 12.09
CA GLY A 132 10.22 -22.08 12.67
C GLY A 132 10.50 -20.64 12.21
N VAL A 133 9.44 -19.88 11.85
CA VAL A 133 9.58 -18.54 11.29
C VAL A 133 10.42 -17.65 12.19
N SER A 134 11.53 -17.14 11.65
CA SER A 134 12.47 -16.26 12.33
C SER A 134 12.57 -14.87 11.71
N PHE A 135 12.06 -14.67 10.49
CA PHE A 135 11.97 -13.35 9.90
C PHE A 135 10.88 -12.48 10.57
N GLN A 136 10.95 -11.17 10.36
CA GLN A 136 10.06 -10.20 11.01
C GLN A 136 8.59 -10.39 10.61
N MET A 137 7.76 -10.66 11.59
CA MET A 137 6.29 -10.69 11.46
C MET A 137 5.67 -9.48 12.15
N PHE A 138 4.57 -9.00 11.61
CA PHE A 138 3.79 -7.86 12.15
C PHE A 138 2.42 -8.31 12.66
N GLU A 139 1.78 -7.47 13.46
CA GLU A 139 0.38 -7.66 13.84
C GLU A 139 -0.51 -7.81 12.61
N LYS A 140 -1.63 -8.50 12.78
CA LYS A 140 -2.61 -8.68 11.72
C LYS A 140 -3.18 -7.34 11.27
N ILE A 141 -3.11 -7.08 9.96
CA ILE A 141 -3.63 -5.86 9.34
C ILE A 141 -4.57 -6.19 8.18
N SER A 142 -5.39 -5.21 7.77
CA SER A 142 -6.14 -5.32 6.53
C SER A 142 -5.25 -4.94 5.34
N VAL A 143 -5.18 -5.82 4.33
CA VAL A 143 -4.35 -5.61 3.13
C VAL A 143 -5.19 -5.27 1.90
N LYS A 144 -6.53 -5.22 2.06
CA LYS A 144 -7.47 -4.92 0.98
C LYS A 144 -8.82 -4.46 1.54
N GLY A 145 -9.56 -3.65 0.76
CA GLY A 145 -10.89 -3.16 1.11
C GLY A 145 -10.87 -1.75 1.69
N GLU A 146 -12.01 -1.32 2.24
CA GLU A 146 -12.18 0.06 2.74
C GLU A 146 -11.29 0.38 3.94
N ASP A 147 -10.95 -0.64 4.73
CA ASP A 147 -10.09 -0.56 5.91
C ASP A 147 -8.61 -0.92 5.60
N GLN A 148 -8.23 -0.94 4.32
CA GLN A 148 -6.87 -1.26 3.91
C GLN A 148 -5.84 -0.38 4.63
N HIS A 149 -4.84 -1.03 5.23
CA HIS A 149 -3.78 -0.34 5.94
C HIS A 149 -2.96 0.58 5.00
N PRO A 150 -2.59 1.80 5.44
CA PRO A 150 -1.86 2.76 4.60
C PRO A 150 -0.60 2.22 3.92
N LEU A 151 0.11 1.29 4.55
CA LEU A 151 1.26 0.61 3.94
C LEU A 151 0.86 -0.14 2.67
N TYR A 152 -0.25 -0.91 2.70
CA TYR A 152 -0.69 -1.69 1.53
C TYR A 152 -1.32 -0.82 0.45
N THR A 153 -1.97 0.29 0.83
CA THR A 153 -2.39 1.32 -0.12
C THR A 153 -1.18 1.92 -0.84
N TRP A 154 -0.12 2.24 -0.09
CA TRP A 154 1.11 2.78 -0.66
C TRP A 154 1.79 1.76 -1.58
N LEU A 155 1.91 0.50 -1.17
CA LEU A 155 2.53 -0.57 -1.95
C LEU A 155 1.83 -0.75 -3.30
N SER A 156 0.49 -0.86 -3.31
CA SER A 156 -0.27 -1.04 -4.55
C SER A 156 -0.19 0.17 -5.49
N GLN A 157 -0.23 1.39 -4.94
CA GLN A 157 -0.12 2.62 -5.73
C GLN A 157 1.27 2.82 -6.36
N ASN A 158 2.33 2.27 -5.73
CA ASN A 158 3.70 2.39 -6.21
C ASN A 158 4.21 1.13 -6.93
N ALA A 159 3.44 0.05 -6.96
CA ALA A 159 3.79 -1.14 -7.74
C ALA A 159 3.81 -0.84 -9.25
N PRO A 160 4.65 -1.50 -10.05
CA PRO A 160 4.85 -1.18 -11.48
C PRO A 160 3.56 -1.11 -12.31
N ASN A 161 2.58 -1.97 -12.04
CA ASN A 161 1.28 -1.97 -12.71
C ASN A 161 0.13 -1.67 -11.74
N GLN A 162 0.42 -1.05 -10.58
CA GLN A 162 -0.55 -0.78 -9.52
C GLN A 162 -1.30 -2.04 -9.05
N GLU A 163 -0.58 -3.17 -8.99
CA GLU A 163 -1.16 -4.43 -8.55
C GLU A 163 -1.49 -4.41 -7.06
N GLU A 164 -2.67 -4.94 -6.74
CA GLU A 164 -3.14 -5.18 -5.38
C GLU A 164 -3.08 -6.67 -5.03
N PRO A 165 -2.94 -7.03 -3.73
CA PRO A 165 -3.10 -8.40 -3.32
C PRO A 165 -4.48 -8.93 -3.71
N ASN A 166 -4.49 -10.02 -4.47
CA ASN A 166 -5.71 -10.69 -4.90
C ASN A 166 -5.97 -12.00 -4.13
N TRP A 167 -5.00 -12.43 -3.34
CA TRP A 167 -5.09 -13.58 -2.44
C TRP A 167 -4.02 -13.51 -1.35
N ASN A 168 -4.00 -14.48 -0.43
CA ASN A 168 -2.91 -14.65 0.54
C ASN A 168 -1.59 -14.99 -0.17
N PHE A 169 -0.47 -14.64 0.43
CA PHE A 169 0.88 -14.87 -0.08
C PHE A 169 1.21 -14.16 -1.40
N CYS A 170 0.62 -12.97 -1.67
CA CYS A 170 1.18 -12.03 -2.63
C CYS A 170 2.40 -11.34 -2.04
N LYS A 171 3.36 -10.97 -2.88
CA LYS A 171 4.61 -10.35 -2.42
C LYS A 171 4.87 -9.06 -3.20
N TYR A 172 5.42 -8.06 -2.48
CA TYR A 172 6.02 -6.87 -3.08
C TYR A 172 7.52 -6.86 -2.80
N LEU A 173 8.32 -6.50 -3.77
CA LEU A 173 9.74 -6.26 -3.58
C LEU A 173 10.02 -4.76 -3.64
N VAL A 174 10.60 -4.24 -2.57
CA VAL A 174 11.08 -2.87 -2.46
C VAL A 174 12.60 -2.89 -2.58
N ASN A 175 13.18 -2.00 -3.42
CA ASN A 175 14.62 -1.88 -3.62
C ASN A 175 15.30 -1.08 -2.51
N GLU A 176 16.62 -0.92 -2.58
CA GLU A 176 17.45 -0.18 -1.61
C GLU A 176 17.14 1.32 -1.56
N GLN A 177 16.47 1.85 -2.57
CA GLN A 177 16.02 3.25 -2.66
C GLN A 177 14.62 3.46 -2.07
N GLY A 178 13.94 2.37 -1.63
CA GLY A 178 12.58 2.43 -1.10
C GLY A 178 11.49 2.46 -2.18
N GLU A 179 11.80 2.01 -3.39
CA GLU A 179 10.86 1.96 -4.51
C GLU A 179 10.31 0.53 -4.68
N VAL A 180 9.00 0.40 -4.94
CA VAL A 180 8.40 -0.91 -5.26
C VAL A 180 8.79 -1.28 -6.69
N VAL A 181 9.60 -2.32 -6.84
CA VAL A 181 10.16 -2.74 -8.15
C VAL A 181 9.48 -3.96 -8.74
N ALA A 182 8.79 -4.76 -7.91
CA ALA A 182 8.05 -5.94 -8.40
C ALA A 182 6.87 -6.30 -7.49
N PHE A 183 5.88 -6.94 -8.10
CA PHE A 183 4.79 -7.64 -7.45
C PHE A 183 4.75 -9.10 -7.91
N PHE A 184 4.59 -10.03 -6.99
CA PHE A 184 4.51 -11.46 -7.27
C PHE A 184 3.19 -12.01 -6.72
N PRO A 185 2.32 -12.58 -7.56
CA PRO A 185 1.09 -13.21 -7.10
C PRO A 185 1.36 -14.47 -6.26
N SER A 186 0.35 -14.94 -5.52
CA SER A 186 0.43 -16.09 -4.60
C SER A 186 1.09 -17.33 -5.16
N LYS A 187 0.87 -17.62 -6.45
CA LYS A 187 1.43 -18.81 -7.14
C LYS A 187 2.95 -18.78 -7.31
N VAL A 188 3.56 -17.61 -7.27
CA VAL A 188 5.03 -17.46 -7.36
C VAL A 188 5.62 -17.81 -6.00
N LYS A 189 6.36 -18.92 -5.93
CA LYS A 189 6.96 -19.41 -4.69
C LYS A 189 8.14 -18.53 -4.28
N PRO A 190 8.38 -18.34 -2.96
CA PRO A 190 9.49 -17.51 -2.48
C PRO A 190 10.87 -17.94 -3.01
N MET A 191 11.12 -19.25 -3.15
CA MET A 191 12.37 -19.78 -3.68
C MET A 191 12.37 -19.97 -5.21
N SER A 192 11.40 -19.38 -5.93
CA SER A 192 11.41 -19.40 -7.40
C SER A 192 12.58 -18.60 -7.97
N GLU A 193 13.05 -19.03 -9.16
CA GLU A 193 14.09 -18.32 -9.90
C GLU A 193 13.73 -16.84 -10.09
N GLU A 194 12.46 -16.54 -10.34
CA GLU A 194 11.94 -15.18 -10.54
C GLU A 194 12.22 -14.27 -9.34
N ILE A 195 11.90 -14.71 -8.11
CA ILE A 195 12.14 -13.93 -6.89
C ILE A 195 13.65 -13.90 -6.57
N VAL A 196 14.33 -15.02 -6.65
CA VAL A 196 15.76 -15.10 -6.36
C VAL A 196 16.58 -14.20 -7.28
N MET A 197 16.27 -14.16 -8.58
CA MET A 197 16.92 -13.26 -9.52
C MET A 197 16.65 -11.80 -9.21
N ALA A 198 15.39 -11.44 -8.88
CA ALA A 198 15.03 -10.07 -8.52
C ALA A 198 15.75 -9.57 -7.26
N ILE A 199 16.01 -10.46 -6.29
CA ILE A 199 16.77 -10.14 -5.09
C ILE A 199 18.27 -9.95 -5.41
N GLN A 200 18.81 -10.65 -6.40
CA GLN A 200 20.23 -10.64 -6.72
C GLN A 200 20.67 -9.51 -7.67
N GLN A 201 19.73 -8.90 -8.39
CA GLN A 201 19.97 -7.74 -9.25
C GLN A 201 20.29 -6.49 -8.44
#